data_a4da79c97ced9432b277634e663d9f41
#
_entry.id   a4da79c97ced9432b277634e663d9f41
#
_cell.length_a   1.000
_cell.length_b   1.000
_cell.length_c   1.000
_cell.angle_alpha   90.00
_cell.angle_beta   90.00
_cell.angle_gamma   90.00
#
_symmetry.space_group_name_H-M   'P 1'
#
loop_
_entity.id
_entity.type
_entity.pdbx_description
1 polymer ?
#
loop_
_entity_poly.entity_id
_entity_poly.type
_entity_poly.pdbx_seq_one_letter_code
_entity_poly.pdbx_strand_id
1 'polypeptide(L)'
;MKHGALKLALAGVMVAGSSASLADVVVRIGFAGPLTGPIAHVGKDEQYGAQLALDDANAKGVSIGGQKVKFELQAEDDQADPRTATTVAQRLADAGVKGVVGHVTSGASIPASRIYEQSGIPAITPSSTSPKLTQQKFKTTYRVIANDLQQGAAMARFATEVLKARRIAVIDDRTAYGQGLADALVDSLKKLGTPPVGREFTTDKATDFAAILTKLKAAQPDAIFYGGMDAQGAPLLKQMKQ
;
A
#
# COMPACT_ATOMS: atom_id res chain seq x y z
N MET A 1 39.49 47.39 -76.07
CA MET A 1 38.96 47.67 -74.69
C MET A 1 37.90 46.64 -74.38
N LYS A 2 38.17 45.66 -73.51
CA LYS A 2 37.18 44.56 -73.18
C LYS A 2 37.03 44.64 -71.67
N HIS A 3 35.81 44.95 -71.21
CA HIS A 3 35.42 44.98 -69.81
C HIS A 3 35.00 43.56 -69.37
N GLY A 4 35.76 42.99 -68.45
CA GLY A 4 35.42 41.75 -67.82
C GLY A 4 34.59 42.01 -66.53
N ALA A 5 33.38 41.52 -66.52
CA ALA A 5 32.53 41.61 -65.34
C ALA A 5 32.80 40.41 -64.39
N LEU A 6 33.23 40.75 -63.20
CA LEU A 6 33.47 39.81 -62.10
C LEU A 6 32.13 39.46 -61.42
N LYS A 7 31.66 38.20 -61.58
CA LYS A 7 30.48 37.71 -60.88
C LYS A 7 30.86 37.17 -59.50
N LEU A 8 30.45 37.87 -58.45
CA LEU A 8 30.60 37.45 -57.07
C LEU A 8 29.47 36.44 -56.78
N ALA A 9 29.80 35.15 -56.56
CA ALA A 9 28.86 34.14 -56.13
C ALA A 9 28.82 34.15 -54.58
N LEU A 10 27.69 34.57 -54.02
CA LEU A 10 27.44 34.51 -52.57
C LEU A 10 26.98 33.07 -52.22
N ALA A 11 27.85 32.25 -51.62
CA ALA A 11 27.51 30.95 -51.11
C ALA A 11 26.82 31.13 -49.71
N GLY A 12 25.51 30.98 -49.70
CA GLY A 12 24.73 30.95 -48.46
C GLY A 12 24.98 29.65 -47.70
N VAL A 13 25.65 29.73 -46.54
CA VAL A 13 25.80 28.61 -45.60
C VAL A 13 24.46 28.44 -44.85
N MET A 14 23.67 27.47 -45.25
CA MET A 14 22.54 27.00 -44.40
C MET A 14 23.10 26.28 -43.20
N VAL A 15 23.06 26.91 -42.05
CA VAL A 15 23.25 26.24 -40.76
C VAL A 15 21.96 25.47 -40.45
N ALA A 16 21.97 24.18 -40.81
CA ALA A 16 20.92 23.26 -40.32
C ALA A 16 21.07 23.14 -38.83
N GLY A 17 20.27 23.89 -38.07
CA GLY A 17 20.13 23.74 -36.62
C GLY A 17 19.58 22.36 -36.32
N SER A 18 20.45 21.41 -35.97
CA SER A 18 20.05 20.12 -35.43
C SER A 18 19.39 20.39 -34.08
N SER A 19 18.05 20.43 -34.05
CA SER A 19 17.30 20.37 -32.81
C SER A 19 17.60 19.00 -32.18
N ALA A 20 18.58 18.94 -31.32
CA ALA A 20 18.80 17.78 -30.47
C ALA A 20 17.52 17.60 -29.63
N SER A 21 16.67 16.67 -30.02
CA SER A 21 15.57 16.22 -29.16
C SER A 21 16.22 15.65 -27.91
N LEU A 22 16.15 16.39 -26.82
CA LEU A 22 16.55 15.88 -25.53
C LEU A 22 15.64 14.70 -25.23
N ALA A 23 16.20 13.52 -25.09
CA ALA A 23 15.45 12.33 -24.70
C ALA A 23 14.79 12.60 -23.35
N ASP A 24 13.56 12.11 -23.19
CA ASP A 24 12.83 12.25 -21.93
C ASP A 24 13.63 11.58 -20.80
N VAL A 25 13.73 12.25 -19.67
CA VAL A 25 14.35 11.68 -18.46
C VAL A 25 13.41 10.66 -17.85
N VAL A 26 13.86 9.41 -17.76
CA VAL A 26 13.06 8.35 -17.11
C VAL A 26 13.12 8.49 -15.60
N VAL A 27 11.95 8.61 -14.96
CA VAL A 27 11.77 8.61 -13.51
C VAL A 27 11.07 7.32 -13.11
N ARG A 28 11.78 6.43 -12.43
CA ARG A 28 11.20 5.18 -11.94
C ARG A 28 10.51 5.39 -10.61
N ILE A 29 9.27 4.90 -10.52
CA ILE A 29 8.48 4.80 -9.30
C ILE A 29 8.34 3.31 -8.97
N GLY A 30 8.66 2.94 -7.73
CA GLY A 30 8.47 1.58 -7.26
C GLY A 30 7.02 1.31 -6.88
N PHE A 31 6.57 0.11 -7.10
CA PHE A 31 5.39 -0.45 -6.45
C PHE A 31 5.81 -1.71 -5.70
N ALA A 32 5.31 -1.88 -4.47
CA ALA A 32 5.55 -3.08 -3.68
C ALA A 32 4.25 -3.53 -3.00
N GLY A 33 3.89 -4.78 -3.24
CA GLY A 33 2.68 -5.40 -2.65
C GLY A 33 2.58 -6.87 -3.04
N PRO A 34 1.58 -7.60 -2.51
CA PRO A 34 1.37 -9.00 -2.85
C PRO A 34 0.81 -9.13 -4.27
N LEU A 35 1.65 -9.50 -5.23
CA LEU A 35 1.23 -9.75 -6.61
C LEU A 35 0.92 -11.23 -6.84
N THR A 36 1.29 -12.08 -5.89
CA THR A 36 0.96 -13.50 -5.82
C THR A 36 0.39 -13.88 -4.45
N GLY A 37 -0.16 -15.10 -4.33
CA GLY A 37 -0.73 -15.60 -3.07
C GLY A 37 -2.19 -15.20 -2.84
N PRO A 38 -2.73 -15.49 -1.63
CA PRO A 38 -4.17 -15.41 -1.35
C PRO A 38 -4.79 -14.01 -1.47
N ILE A 39 -3.99 -12.96 -1.26
CA ILE A 39 -4.45 -11.57 -1.34
C ILE A 39 -3.85 -10.81 -2.54
N ALA A 40 -3.42 -11.55 -3.58
CA ALA A 40 -2.85 -10.96 -4.79
C ALA A 40 -3.82 -10.00 -5.51
N HIS A 41 -5.13 -10.19 -5.37
CA HIS A 41 -6.14 -9.31 -5.95
C HIS A 41 -6.04 -7.88 -5.38
N VAL A 42 -5.77 -7.73 -4.08
CA VAL A 42 -5.57 -6.41 -3.45
C VAL A 42 -4.31 -5.73 -3.98
N GLY A 43 -3.18 -6.47 -4.01
CA GLY A 43 -1.92 -5.92 -4.51
C GLY A 43 -1.98 -5.51 -5.98
N LYS A 44 -2.65 -6.31 -6.82
CA LYS A 44 -2.84 -5.99 -8.25
C LYS A 44 -3.74 -4.77 -8.45
N ASP A 45 -4.80 -4.64 -7.67
CA ASP A 45 -5.67 -3.46 -7.74
C ASP A 45 -4.89 -2.18 -7.42
N GLU A 46 -4.10 -2.18 -6.36
CA GLU A 46 -3.24 -1.05 -6.01
C GLU A 46 -2.14 -0.79 -7.06
N GLN A 47 -1.54 -1.85 -7.63
CA GLN A 47 -0.58 -1.72 -8.71
C GLN A 47 -1.20 -1.05 -9.94
N TYR A 48 -2.41 -1.45 -10.33
CA TYR A 48 -3.12 -0.84 -11.46
C TYR A 48 -3.47 0.61 -11.18
N GLY A 49 -3.87 0.95 -9.95
CA GLY A 49 -4.08 2.34 -9.54
C GLY A 49 -2.80 3.19 -9.66
N ALA A 50 -1.66 2.66 -9.23
CA ALA A 50 -0.37 3.32 -9.38
C ALA A 50 0.01 3.48 -10.86
N GLN A 51 -0.18 2.45 -11.70
CA GLN A 51 0.10 2.51 -13.13
C GLN A 51 -0.77 3.56 -13.82
N LEU A 52 -2.07 3.58 -13.53
CA LEU A 52 -3.01 4.56 -14.09
C LEU A 52 -2.57 6.00 -13.76
N ALA A 53 -2.15 6.25 -12.54
CA ALA A 53 -1.66 7.58 -12.14
C ALA A 53 -0.40 8.01 -12.92
N LEU A 54 0.52 7.06 -13.22
CA LEU A 54 1.70 7.34 -14.03
C LEU A 54 1.35 7.54 -15.49
N ASP A 55 0.39 6.77 -16.02
CA ASP A 55 -0.09 6.95 -17.41
C ASP A 55 -0.72 8.33 -17.59
N ASP A 56 -1.54 8.77 -16.62
CA ASP A 56 -2.14 10.12 -16.60
C ASP A 56 -1.06 11.21 -16.52
N ALA A 57 -0.04 11.02 -15.69
CA ALA A 57 1.08 11.97 -15.57
C ALA A 57 1.87 12.05 -16.88
N ASN A 58 2.14 10.92 -17.51
CA ASN A 58 2.82 10.84 -18.80
C ASN A 58 2.00 11.49 -19.92
N ALA A 59 0.69 11.26 -19.96
CA ALA A 59 -0.21 11.86 -20.94
C ALA A 59 -0.27 13.40 -20.80
N LYS A 60 -0.18 13.93 -19.57
CA LYS A 60 -0.11 15.37 -19.30
C LYS A 60 1.24 16.01 -19.68
N GLY A 61 2.27 15.22 -19.91
CA GLY A 61 3.59 15.70 -20.32
C GLY A 61 4.31 16.49 -19.21
N VAL A 62 4.45 15.89 -18.04
CA VAL A 62 5.10 16.52 -16.88
C VAL A 62 6.55 16.89 -17.18
N SER A 63 6.96 18.08 -16.73
CA SER A 63 8.35 18.53 -16.80
C SER A 63 8.86 18.84 -15.39
N ILE A 64 10.10 18.41 -15.10
CA ILE A 64 10.79 18.68 -13.84
C ILE A 64 12.11 19.37 -14.17
N GLY A 65 12.34 20.55 -13.58
CA GLY A 65 13.54 21.33 -13.85
C GLY A 65 13.70 21.74 -15.32
N GLY A 66 12.59 21.90 -16.08
CA GLY A 66 12.60 22.25 -17.50
C GLY A 66 12.82 21.04 -18.45
N GLN A 67 13.02 19.84 -17.93
CA GLN A 67 13.19 18.63 -18.72
C GLN A 67 11.89 17.80 -18.71
N LYS A 68 11.47 17.30 -19.88
CA LYS A 68 10.36 16.35 -19.95
C LYS A 68 10.76 15.07 -19.24
N VAL A 69 9.82 14.54 -18.42
CA VAL A 69 9.99 13.29 -17.71
C VAL A 69 8.98 12.27 -18.21
N LYS A 70 9.44 11.00 -18.26
CA LYS A 70 8.62 9.82 -18.47
C LYS A 70 8.66 8.99 -17.20
N PHE A 71 7.50 8.78 -16.58
CA PHE A 71 7.39 7.91 -15.42
C PHE A 71 7.24 6.45 -15.85
N GLU A 72 7.95 5.56 -15.15
CA GLU A 72 7.85 4.12 -15.34
C GLU A 72 7.62 3.43 -13.99
N LEU A 73 6.71 2.46 -13.95
CA LEU A 73 6.44 1.67 -12.75
C LEU A 73 7.38 0.47 -12.70
N GLN A 74 8.09 0.30 -11.59
CA GLN A 74 8.81 -0.93 -11.26
C GLN A 74 8.06 -1.65 -10.15
N ALA A 75 7.33 -2.71 -10.51
CA ALA A 75 6.52 -3.48 -9.57
C ALA A 75 7.28 -4.69 -9.03
N GLU A 76 7.18 -4.91 -7.72
CA GLU A 76 7.82 -5.99 -6.98
C GLU A 76 6.80 -6.71 -6.10
N ASP A 77 6.84 -8.04 -6.10
CA ASP A 77 5.98 -8.90 -5.29
C ASP A 77 6.60 -9.13 -3.90
N ASP A 78 5.95 -8.65 -2.86
CA ASP A 78 6.35 -8.88 -1.47
C ASP A 78 5.62 -10.07 -0.82
N GLN A 79 4.66 -10.69 -1.52
CA GLN A 79 3.88 -11.84 -1.07
C GLN A 79 3.15 -11.61 0.27
N ALA A 80 2.96 -10.36 0.69
CA ALA A 80 2.51 -9.96 2.02
C ALA A 80 3.41 -10.47 3.17
N ASP A 81 4.61 -10.94 2.86
CA ASP A 81 5.55 -11.46 3.84
C ASP A 81 6.53 -10.36 4.31
N PRO A 82 6.69 -10.14 5.63
CA PRO A 82 7.54 -9.08 6.15
C PRO A 82 9.03 -9.22 5.78
N ARG A 83 9.55 -10.44 5.60
CA ARG A 83 10.95 -10.68 5.22
C ARG A 83 11.15 -10.42 3.75
N THR A 84 10.24 -10.93 2.92
CA THR A 84 10.24 -10.65 1.48
C THR A 84 10.12 -9.15 1.22
N ALA A 85 9.27 -8.44 1.98
CA ALA A 85 9.11 -6.99 1.87
C ALA A 85 10.41 -6.22 2.11
N THR A 86 11.26 -6.65 3.06
CA THR A 86 12.57 -6.01 3.27
C THR A 86 13.51 -6.23 2.09
N THR A 87 13.50 -7.43 1.51
CA THR A 87 14.30 -7.76 0.32
C THR A 87 13.82 -6.93 -0.90
N VAL A 88 12.50 -6.82 -1.07
CA VAL A 88 11.88 -5.99 -2.12
C VAL A 88 12.26 -4.52 -1.94
N ALA A 89 12.16 -3.99 -0.72
CA ALA A 89 12.50 -2.61 -0.43
C ALA A 89 13.98 -2.31 -0.78
N GLN A 90 14.90 -3.23 -0.47
CA GLN A 90 16.29 -3.08 -0.84
C GLN A 90 16.49 -3.10 -2.36
N ARG A 91 15.84 -4.03 -3.08
CA ARG A 91 15.91 -4.06 -4.56
C ARG A 91 15.42 -2.77 -5.21
N LEU A 92 14.30 -2.20 -4.73
CA LEU A 92 13.79 -0.92 -5.22
C LEU A 92 14.75 0.24 -4.92
N ALA A 93 15.36 0.23 -3.72
CA ALA A 93 16.36 1.23 -3.36
C ALA A 93 17.61 1.14 -4.26
N ASP A 94 18.13 -0.06 -4.49
CA ASP A 94 19.30 -0.33 -5.34
C ASP A 94 19.00 0.02 -6.82
N ALA A 95 17.76 -0.16 -7.27
CA ALA A 95 17.30 0.25 -8.59
C ALA A 95 17.17 1.77 -8.76
N GLY A 96 17.31 2.54 -7.67
CA GLY A 96 17.31 4.00 -7.68
C GLY A 96 15.94 4.61 -7.97
N VAL A 97 14.83 3.94 -7.59
CA VAL A 97 13.48 4.51 -7.71
C VAL A 97 13.37 5.83 -6.92
N LYS A 98 12.54 6.75 -7.39
CA LYS A 98 12.42 8.10 -6.79
C LYS A 98 11.28 8.22 -5.79
N GLY A 99 10.46 7.19 -5.68
CA GLY A 99 9.39 7.05 -4.71
C GLY A 99 8.80 5.66 -4.80
N VAL A 100 8.06 5.24 -3.78
CA VAL A 100 7.41 3.93 -3.72
C VAL A 100 5.95 4.11 -3.36
N VAL A 101 5.06 3.45 -4.10
CA VAL A 101 3.67 3.21 -3.74
C VAL A 101 3.58 1.81 -3.11
N GLY A 102 3.10 1.72 -1.89
CA GLY A 102 3.07 0.46 -1.13
C GLY A 102 3.79 0.61 0.23
N HIS A 103 4.05 -0.45 0.95
CA HIS A 103 3.51 -1.79 0.76
C HIS A 103 2.02 -1.86 1.13
N VAL A 104 1.35 -2.95 0.74
CA VAL A 104 -0.08 -3.13 0.97
C VAL A 104 -0.37 -3.47 2.44
N THR A 105 0.29 -4.48 2.99
CA THR A 105 0.04 -4.93 4.36
C THR A 105 0.90 -4.19 5.38
N SER A 106 0.35 -3.96 6.57
CA SER A 106 1.10 -3.32 7.66
C SER A 106 2.35 -4.13 8.07
N GLY A 107 2.26 -5.47 8.01
CA GLY A 107 3.38 -6.35 8.30
C GLY A 107 4.55 -6.18 7.34
N ALA A 108 4.28 -5.87 6.08
CA ALA A 108 5.27 -5.58 5.05
C ALA A 108 5.79 -4.14 5.15
N SER A 109 4.89 -3.16 5.30
CA SER A 109 5.23 -1.73 5.29
C SER A 109 6.13 -1.33 6.45
N ILE A 110 5.87 -1.84 7.67
CA ILE A 110 6.61 -1.45 8.87
C ILE A 110 8.13 -1.75 8.74
N PRO A 111 8.59 -2.96 8.42
CA PRO A 111 10.02 -3.22 8.26
C PRO A 111 10.60 -2.57 6.99
N ALA A 112 9.89 -2.55 5.87
CA ALA A 112 10.34 -1.95 4.62
C ALA A 112 10.59 -0.43 4.74
N SER A 113 9.77 0.28 5.51
CA SER A 113 9.88 1.73 5.68
C SER A 113 11.25 2.18 6.24
N ARG A 114 11.93 1.34 7.03
CA ARG A 114 13.27 1.62 7.52
C ARG A 114 14.30 1.69 6.38
N ILE A 115 14.17 0.81 5.40
CA ILE A 115 15.07 0.77 4.24
C ILE A 115 14.87 2.02 3.38
N TYR A 116 13.61 2.39 3.15
CA TYR A 116 13.30 3.61 2.40
C TYR A 116 13.77 4.87 3.13
N GLU A 117 13.65 4.93 4.46
CA GLU A 117 14.17 6.04 5.26
C GLU A 117 15.69 6.15 5.12
N GLN A 118 16.42 5.05 5.23
CA GLN A 118 17.88 5.02 5.08
C GLN A 118 18.35 5.44 3.67
N SER A 119 17.53 5.15 2.66
CA SER A 119 17.81 5.49 1.26
C SER A 119 17.27 6.86 0.85
N GLY A 120 16.55 7.57 1.74
CA GLY A 120 15.92 8.86 1.44
C GLY A 120 14.80 8.78 0.41
N ILE A 121 14.15 7.60 0.26
CA ILE A 121 13.11 7.35 -0.73
C ILE A 121 11.73 7.54 -0.08
N PRO A 122 10.89 8.47 -0.55
CA PRO A 122 9.53 8.61 -0.05
C PRO A 122 8.70 7.37 -0.41
N ALA A 123 7.99 6.81 0.58
CA ALA A 123 7.08 5.68 0.42
C ALA A 123 5.70 6.06 0.92
N ILE A 124 4.69 5.85 0.06
CA ILE A 124 3.29 6.17 0.35
C ILE A 124 2.48 4.89 0.29
N THR A 125 1.92 4.47 1.42
CA THR A 125 1.02 3.33 1.43
C THR A 125 -0.42 3.76 1.24
N PRO A 126 -1.16 3.13 0.30
CA PRO A 126 -2.60 3.35 0.15
C PRO A 126 -3.46 2.52 1.12
N SER A 127 -2.90 1.50 1.79
CA SER A 127 -3.69 0.52 2.54
C SER A 127 -3.15 0.08 3.90
N SER A 128 -1.87 0.27 4.21
CA SER A 128 -1.33 -0.08 5.52
C SER A 128 -1.85 0.83 6.63
N THR A 129 -2.67 0.28 7.52
CA THR A 129 -3.42 1.05 8.53
C THR A 129 -2.77 1.08 9.91
N SER A 130 -1.80 0.21 10.21
CA SER A 130 -1.19 0.15 11.53
C SER A 130 -0.56 1.49 11.94
N PRO A 131 -0.92 2.05 13.13
CA PRO A 131 -0.30 3.26 13.65
C PRO A 131 1.22 3.13 13.82
N LYS A 132 1.72 1.91 14.06
CA LYS A 132 3.15 1.62 14.24
C LYS A 132 3.99 2.07 13.04
N LEU A 133 3.41 2.07 11.83
CA LEU A 133 4.10 2.52 10.63
C LEU A 133 4.60 3.97 10.76
N THR A 134 3.73 4.89 11.15
CA THR A 134 4.06 6.32 11.26
C THR A 134 4.58 6.72 12.65
N GLN A 135 4.37 5.89 13.68
CA GLN A 135 4.96 6.07 15.01
C GLN A 135 6.49 5.89 15.03
N GLN A 136 7.08 5.27 14.01
CA GLN A 136 8.53 5.22 13.81
C GLN A 136 9.13 6.63 13.55
N LYS A 137 8.30 7.61 13.20
CA LYS A 137 8.69 9.02 12.95
C LYS A 137 9.65 9.19 11.78
N PHE A 138 9.64 8.27 10.82
CA PHE A 138 10.41 8.40 9.60
C PHE A 138 9.86 9.55 8.74
N LYS A 139 10.76 10.30 8.10
CA LYS A 139 10.41 11.47 7.28
C LYS A 139 9.96 11.08 5.87
N THR A 140 10.26 9.87 5.45
CA THR A 140 9.96 9.34 4.11
C THR A 140 8.69 8.48 4.08
N THR A 141 8.02 8.24 5.22
CA THR A 141 6.89 7.33 5.31
C THR A 141 5.57 8.07 5.42
N TYR A 142 4.67 7.80 4.48
CA TYR A 142 3.36 8.44 4.37
C TYR A 142 2.24 7.41 4.24
N ARG A 143 1.04 7.78 4.69
CA ARG A 143 -0.19 7.01 4.54
C ARG A 143 -1.33 7.95 4.15
N VAL A 144 -2.13 7.55 3.16
CA VAL A 144 -3.23 8.38 2.61
C VAL A 144 -4.62 7.94 3.05
N ILE A 145 -4.72 7.01 4.00
CA ILE A 145 -5.97 6.50 4.56
C ILE A 145 -6.01 6.62 6.09
N ALA A 146 -7.18 6.34 6.68
CA ALA A 146 -7.36 6.25 8.13
C ALA A 146 -6.51 5.13 8.73
N ASN A 147 -6.07 5.29 9.96
CA ASN A 147 -5.33 4.26 10.69
C ASN A 147 -6.27 3.38 11.54
N ASP A 148 -5.72 2.29 12.12
CA ASP A 148 -6.47 1.32 12.92
C ASP A 148 -7.15 1.94 14.15
N LEU A 149 -6.61 3.00 14.74
CA LEU A 149 -7.25 3.67 15.89
C LEU A 149 -8.58 4.31 15.47
N GLN A 150 -8.61 4.93 14.29
CA GLN A 150 -9.82 5.52 13.74
C GLN A 150 -10.81 4.44 13.29
N GLN A 151 -10.33 3.39 12.61
CA GLN A 151 -11.16 2.27 12.17
C GLN A 151 -11.76 1.53 13.36
N GLY A 152 -10.95 1.13 14.35
CA GLY A 152 -11.41 0.42 15.54
C GLY A 152 -12.46 1.22 16.33
N ALA A 153 -12.26 2.54 16.45
CA ALA A 153 -13.25 3.41 17.11
C ALA A 153 -14.57 3.50 16.30
N ALA A 154 -14.49 3.59 14.97
CA ALA A 154 -15.68 3.63 14.11
C ALA A 154 -16.43 2.30 14.16
N MET A 155 -15.73 1.17 14.07
CA MET A 155 -16.31 -0.17 14.14
C MET A 155 -16.94 -0.47 15.50
N ALA A 156 -16.30 -0.03 16.60
CA ALA A 156 -16.87 -0.19 17.93
C ALA A 156 -18.20 0.57 18.08
N ARG A 157 -18.26 1.81 17.61
CA ARG A 157 -19.51 2.58 17.60
C ARG A 157 -20.57 1.95 16.69
N PHE A 158 -20.19 1.53 15.49
CA PHE A 158 -21.12 0.84 14.58
C PHE A 158 -21.71 -0.41 15.22
N ALA A 159 -20.88 -1.26 15.83
CA ALA A 159 -21.33 -2.47 16.50
C ALA A 159 -22.31 -2.15 17.65
N THR A 160 -21.99 -1.17 18.51
CA THR A 160 -22.78 -0.87 19.70
C THR A 160 -24.00 0.02 19.44
N GLU A 161 -23.86 1.02 18.55
CA GLU A 161 -24.86 2.04 18.33
C GLU A 161 -25.82 1.69 17.17
N VAL A 162 -25.31 1.08 16.10
CA VAL A 162 -26.09 0.73 14.90
C VAL A 162 -26.60 -0.71 14.99
N LEU A 163 -25.69 -1.68 15.16
CA LEU A 163 -26.07 -3.09 15.29
C LEU A 163 -26.68 -3.42 16.66
N LYS A 164 -26.54 -2.52 17.65
CA LYS A 164 -27.01 -2.74 19.03
C LYS A 164 -26.41 -3.98 19.71
N ALA A 165 -25.26 -4.43 19.21
CA ALA A 165 -24.55 -5.57 19.78
C ALA A 165 -24.10 -5.30 21.22
N ARG A 166 -24.29 -6.29 22.09
CA ARG A 166 -23.95 -6.23 23.52
C ARG A 166 -22.92 -7.27 23.93
N ARG A 167 -22.77 -8.32 23.16
CA ARG A 167 -21.91 -9.47 23.41
C ARG A 167 -20.99 -9.70 22.22
N ILE A 168 -19.98 -8.85 22.09
CA ILE A 168 -19.08 -8.85 20.94
C ILE A 168 -17.90 -9.77 21.23
N ALA A 169 -17.67 -10.77 20.38
CA ALA A 169 -16.44 -11.57 20.39
C ALA A 169 -15.46 -11.02 19.33
N VAL A 170 -14.16 -11.24 19.57
CA VAL A 170 -13.09 -10.75 18.70
C VAL A 170 -12.20 -11.93 18.29
N ILE A 171 -11.89 -12.02 17.00
CA ILE A 171 -10.89 -12.94 16.44
C ILE A 171 -9.86 -12.09 15.68
N ASP A 172 -8.58 -12.38 15.83
CA ASP A 172 -7.53 -11.79 14.99
C ASP A 172 -6.59 -12.86 14.41
N ASP A 173 -5.93 -12.53 13.30
CA ASP A 173 -5.03 -13.43 12.57
C ASP A 173 -3.57 -13.33 13.02
N ARG A 174 -3.27 -12.62 14.12
CA ARG A 174 -1.91 -12.40 14.64
C ARG A 174 -0.97 -11.64 13.71
N THR A 175 -1.43 -11.14 12.57
CA THR A 175 -0.63 -10.23 11.75
C THR A 175 -0.52 -8.84 12.40
N ALA A 176 0.44 -8.04 11.96
CA ALA A 176 0.58 -6.67 12.46
C ALA A 176 -0.67 -5.81 12.19
N TYR A 177 -1.41 -6.10 11.10
CA TYR A 177 -2.70 -5.48 10.79
C TYR A 177 -3.82 -6.05 11.67
N GLY A 178 -4.10 -7.34 11.55
CA GLY A 178 -5.29 -7.93 12.19
C GLY A 178 -5.27 -7.80 13.71
N GLN A 179 -4.13 -8.07 14.36
CA GLN A 179 -3.95 -7.87 15.78
C GLN A 179 -4.06 -6.39 16.17
N GLY A 180 -3.41 -5.49 15.41
CA GLY A 180 -3.42 -4.06 15.71
C GLY A 180 -4.82 -3.45 15.64
N LEU A 181 -5.59 -3.80 14.62
CA LEU A 181 -6.98 -3.37 14.47
C LEU A 181 -7.88 -3.95 15.56
N ALA A 182 -7.71 -5.24 15.90
CA ALA A 182 -8.45 -5.88 16.97
C ALA A 182 -8.16 -5.23 18.34
N ASP A 183 -6.90 -4.88 18.62
CA ASP A 183 -6.52 -4.16 19.83
C ASP A 183 -7.23 -2.80 19.90
N ALA A 184 -7.22 -2.03 18.81
CA ALA A 184 -7.87 -0.72 18.73
C ALA A 184 -9.40 -0.82 18.91
N LEU A 185 -10.02 -1.85 18.33
CA LEU A 185 -11.44 -2.13 18.55
C LEU A 185 -11.74 -2.46 20.03
N VAL A 186 -10.98 -3.38 20.63
CA VAL A 186 -11.15 -3.80 22.03
C VAL A 186 -11.04 -2.61 22.97
N ASP A 187 -10.04 -1.75 22.77
CA ASP A 187 -9.86 -0.55 23.58
C ASP A 187 -11.03 0.43 23.42
N SER A 188 -11.57 0.54 22.22
CA SER A 188 -12.73 1.39 21.94
C SER A 188 -14.02 0.82 22.56
N LEU A 189 -14.23 -0.51 22.46
CA LEU A 189 -15.37 -1.18 23.10
C LEU A 189 -15.34 -1.03 24.63
N LYS A 190 -14.17 -1.17 25.25
CA LYS A 190 -14.00 -0.93 26.71
C LYS A 190 -14.39 0.49 27.09
N LYS A 191 -13.95 1.51 26.33
CA LYS A 191 -14.32 2.92 26.55
C LYS A 191 -15.82 3.17 26.41
N LEU A 192 -16.51 2.40 25.57
CA LEU A 192 -17.97 2.46 25.39
C LEU A 192 -18.74 1.62 26.42
N GLY A 193 -18.06 1.00 27.41
CA GLY A 193 -18.69 0.17 28.42
C GLY A 193 -19.20 -1.20 27.92
N THR A 194 -18.72 -1.64 26.75
CA THR A 194 -19.11 -2.91 26.13
C THR A 194 -17.84 -3.75 25.84
N PRO A 195 -17.11 -4.19 26.88
CA PRO A 195 -15.91 -5.00 26.66
C PRO A 195 -16.26 -6.30 25.92
N PRO A 196 -15.36 -6.87 25.11
CA PRO A 196 -15.63 -8.10 24.38
C PRO A 196 -15.86 -9.26 25.35
N VAL A 197 -16.79 -10.15 24.99
CA VAL A 197 -17.12 -11.35 25.77
C VAL A 197 -16.15 -12.51 25.54
N GLY A 198 -15.31 -12.42 24.50
CA GLY A 198 -14.27 -13.39 24.19
C GLY A 198 -13.28 -12.84 23.15
N ARG A 199 -12.04 -13.29 23.26
CA ARG A 199 -11.01 -13.00 22.25
C ARG A 199 -10.25 -14.27 21.92
N GLU A 200 -10.22 -14.59 20.64
CA GLU A 200 -9.53 -15.76 20.09
C GLU A 200 -8.58 -15.34 18.96
N PHE A 201 -7.71 -16.24 18.61
CA PHE A 201 -6.64 -15.99 17.65
C PHE A 201 -6.59 -17.10 16.61
N THR A 202 -6.30 -16.69 15.39
CA THR A 202 -6.02 -17.58 14.27
C THR A 202 -4.68 -17.20 13.61
N THR A 203 -4.47 -17.59 12.38
CA THR A 203 -3.33 -17.16 11.56
C THR A 203 -3.83 -16.76 10.17
N ASP A 204 -3.02 -16.00 9.45
CA ASP A 204 -3.23 -15.63 8.05
C ASP A 204 -3.18 -16.81 7.06
N LYS A 205 -2.94 -18.03 7.54
CA LYS A 205 -2.91 -19.27 6.77
C LYS A 205 -3.97 -20.27 7.20
N ALA A 206 -4.79 -19.93 8.20
CA ALA A 206 -5.80 -20.83 8.72
C ALA A 206 -6.94 -21.06 7.70
N THR A 207 -7.40 -22.31 7.64
CA THR A 207 -8.53 -22.73 6.81
C THR A 207 -9.65 -23.38 7.61
N ASP A 208 -9.37 -23.76 8.87
CA ASP A 208 -10.31 -24.35 9.81
C ASP A 208 -10.44 -23.48 11.06
N PHE A 209 -11.66 -23.15 11.41
CA PHE A 209 -12.03 -22.29 12.54
C PHE A 209 -12.97 -22.98 13.53
N ALA A 210 -13.28 -24.26 13.35
CA ALA A 210 -14.27 -24.99 14.13
C ALA A 210 -13.99 -24.93 15.64
N ALA A 211 -12.73 -25.11 16.05
CA ALA A 211 -12.35 -25.06 17.46
C ALA A 211 -12.57 -23.66 18.07
N ILE A 212 -12.18 -22.60 17.36
CA ILE A 212 -12.36 -21.20 17.79
C ILE A 212 -13.87 -20.89 17.87
N LEU A 213 -14.63 -21.27 16.86
CA LEU A 213 -16.07 -21.03 16.81
C LEU A 213 -16.83 -21.77 17.93
N THR A 214 -16.46 -23.03 18.19
CA THR A 214 -17.02 -23.80 19.32
C THR A 214 -16.75 -23.11 20.67
N LYS A 215 -15.53 -22.62 20.85
CA LYS A 215 -15.16 -21.91 22.09
C LYS A 215 -15.90 -20.58 22.24
N LEU A 216 -16.04 -19.82 21.17
CA LEU A 216 -16.80 -18.56 21.18
C LEU A 216 -18.30 -18.77 21.35
N LYS A 217 -18.85 -19.87 20.82
CA LYS A 217 -20.27 -20.23 20.97
C LYS A 217 -20.68 -20.32 22.43
N ALA A 218 -19.80 -20.80 23.32
CA ALA A 218 -20.06 -20.85 24.75
C ALA A 218 -20.25 -19.47 25.39
N ALA A 219 -19.62 -18.44 24.83
CA ALA A 219 -19.80 -17.04 25.26
C ALA A 219 -21.06 -16.38 24.66
N GLN A 220 -21.81 -17.06 23.81
CA GLN A 220 -23.04 -16.56 23.17
C GLN A 220 -22.91 -15.13 22.64
N PRO A 221 -21.96 -14.84 21.74
CA PRO A 221 -21.83 -13.52 21.14
C PRO A 221 -23.02 -13.23 20.20
N ASP A 222 -23.45 -11.99 20.16
CA ASP A 222 -24.41 -11.46 19.18
C ASP A 222 -23.72 -10.83 17.97
N ALA A 223 -22.41 -10.58 18.07
CA ALA A 223 -21.56 -10.18 16.97
C ALA A 223 -20.13 -10.73 17.12
N ILE A 224 -19.49 -11.03 16.00
CA ILE A 224 -18.09 -11.42 15.94
C ILE A 224 -17.35 -10.41 15.06
N PHE A 225 -16.31 -9.82 15.61
CA PHE A 225 -15.35 -9.03 14.84
C PHE A 225 -14.20 -9.94 14.43
N TYR A 226 -13.79 -9.84 13.17
CA TYR A 226 -12.61 -10.50 12.65
C TYR A 226 -11.58 -9.46 12.17
N GLY A 227 -10.40 -9.46 12.78
CA GLY A 227 -9.23 -8.68 12.37
C GLY A 227 -8.31 -9.54 11.51
N GLY A 228 -8.38 -9.36 10.21
CA GLY A 228 -7.61 -10.11 9.22
C GLY A 228 -8.10 -9.84 7.81
N MET A 229 -7.64 -10.66 6.85
CA MET A 229 -7.95 -10.50 5.43
C MET A 229 -9.12 -11.41 5.01
N ASP A 230 -9.70 -11.07 3.86
CA ASP A 230 -10.84 -11.78 3.25
C ASP A 230 -10.54 -13.24 2.93
N ALA A 231 -9.29 -13.58 2.60
CA ALA A 231 -8.86 -14.95 2.35
C ALA A 231 -9.18 -15.91 3.52
N GLN A 232 -9.17 -15.44 4.76
CA GLN A 232 -9.56 -16.16 5.96
C GLN A 232 -10.98 -15.79 6.43
N GLY A 233 -11.38 -14.52 6.22
CA GLY A 233 -12.70 -14.04 6.61
C GLY A 233 -13.85 -14.80 5.93
N ALA A 234 -13.71 -15.09 4.64
CA ALA A 234 -14.73 -15.80 3.88
C ALA A 234 -14.96 -17.25 4.38
N PRO A 235 -13.93 -18.11 4.54
CA PRO A 235 -14.12 -19.46 5.11
C PRO A 235 -14.55 -19.41 6.58
N LEU A 236 -14.09 -18.44 7.39
CA LEU A 236 -14.59 -18.24 8.75
C LEU A 236 -16.10 -18.01 8.74
N LEU A 237 -16.58 -17.05 7.94
CA LEU A 237 -18.02 -16.76 7.82
C LEU A 237 -18.82 -17.95 7.34
N LYS A 238 -18.28 -18.75 6.42
CA LYS A 238 -18.91 -19.99 5.95
C LYS A 238 -19.07 -21.01 7.08
N GLN A 239 -18.03 -21.21 7.91
CA GLN A 239 -18.07 -22.16 9.03
C GLN A 239 -18.96 -21.67 10.17
N MET A 240 -19.10 -20.35 10.37
CA MET A 240 -20.07 -19.80 11.35
C MET A 240 -21.52 -20.14 11.05
N LYS A 241 -21.86 -20.47 9.80
CA LYS A 241 -23.24 -20.81 9.38
C LYS A 241 -23.56 -22.31 9.48
N GLN A 242 -22.60 -23.12 9.83
CA GLN A 242 -22.75 -24.56 10.06
C GLN A 242 -23.02 -24.87 11.54
#